data_7b2b62689952243c3eb45e3cea79e2fa
#
_entry.id   7b2b62689952243c3eb45e3cea79e2fa
#
_cell.length_a   1.000
_cell.length_b   1.000
_cell.length_c   1.000
_cell.angle_alpha   90.00
_cell.angle_beta   90.00
_cell.angle_gamma   90.00
#
_symmetry.space_group_name_H-M   'P 1'
#
loop_
_entity.id
_entity.type
_entity.pdbx_description
1 polymer ?
#
loop_
_entity_poly.entity_id
_entity_poly.type
_entity_poly.pdbx_seq_one_letter_code
_entity_poly.pdbx_strand_id
1 'polypeptide(L)'
;MLNGAKPSVALRHSSFRIPHSAFKNSMNIEVKVWGKTPDNKDIKLYTLTNANGIKVQLSDIGAGIVSIMTPDRYGHMEDIVLGYPHPWDYYNDGPCAGKTPGRFANRIANGRFKIDDKEYQLELNTGDGKHHLHGGSIGFANQKWASRINGESIVFTYLSADGEAGYPAELVTKVYYTLNDENELNIRFCAYSSDTTIVNLTNHTYFNLKGESNGDILDHNLRLNASRFLPATKELITTGEMAPVADTPMDFTQAKPIGRDIKEPFPDLINGKGYDSCWVIDGVEKDKLSLAAELSHEGVGRMVKIYTTQPGIQVYTGNWLSGCPKGKNGHIYEDYSGVALECQALPDAPNKPNFPSTFLRSGEEYSETIIFKFSIL
;
A
#
# COMPACT_ATOMS: atom_id res chain seq x y z
N MET A 1 -12.53 8.43 -80.58
CA MET A 1 -11.17 8.27 -80.05
C MET A 1 -10.83 9.56 -79.37
N LEU A 2 -11.06 9.68 -78.09
CA LEU A 2 -10.76 10.87 -77.32
C LEU A 2 -10.01 10.46 -76.04
N ASN A 3 -8.73 10.75 -75.98
CA ASN A 3 -7.90 10.59 -74.82
C ASN A 3 -8.19 11.70 -73.81
N GLY A 4 -8.70 11.33 -72.67
CA GLY A 4 -8.87 12.21 -71.51
C GLY A 4 -7.72 12.08 -70.53
N ALA A 5 -6.82 13.06 -70.49
CA ALA A 5 -5.78 13.20 -69.48
C ALA A 5 -6.39 13.72 -68.15
N LYS A 6 -6.15 13.04 -67.04
CA LYS A 6 -6.51 13.50 -65.68
C LYS A 6 -5.42 14.47 -65.15
N PRO A 7 -5.77 15.57 -64.49
CA PRO A 7 -4.79 16.47 -63.88
C PRO A 7 -4.21 15.88 -62.58
N SER A 8 -2.88 15.96 -62.45
CA SER A 8 -2.14 15.62 -61.22
C SER A 8 -2.33 16.70 -60.17
N VAL A 9 -2.82 16.30 -58.98
CA VAL A 9 -2.86 17.17 -57.80
C VAL A 9 -1.51 17.18 -57.13
N ALA A 10 -0.84 18.32 -57.17
CA ALA A 10 0.40 18.56 -56.44
C ALA A 10 0.12 18.69 -54.94
N LEU A 11 0.58 17.73 -54.15
CA LEU A 11 0.60 17.81 -52.67
C LEU A 11 1.62 18.89 -52.24
N ARG A 12 1.14 20.03 -51.75
CA ARG A 12 1.97 21.00 -51.04
C ARG A 12 2.32 20.43 -49.67
N HIS A 13 3.60 20.06 -49.44
CA HIS A 13 4.15 19.81 -48.13
C HIS A 13 4.25 21.13 -47.37
N SER A 14 3.30 21.39 -46.49
CA SER A 14 3.46 22.40 -45.43
C SER A 14 4.29 21.73 -44.30
N SER A 15 5.55 22.17 -44.18
CA SER A 15 6.41 21.85 -43.05
C SER A 15 5.85 22.54 -41.81
N PHE A 16 5.04 21.83 -41.03
CA PHE A 16 4.73 22.25 -39.66
C PHE A 16 6.02 22.13 -38.85
N ARG A 17 6.69 23.23 -38.57
CA ARG A 17 7.69 23.29 -37.50
C ARG A 17 6.93 23.24 -36.19
N ILE A 18 7.01 22.09 -35.52
CA ILE A 18 6.64 21.97 -34.10
C ILE A 18 7.66 22.81 -33.33
N PRO A 19 7.22 23.80 -32.53
CA PRO A 19 8.14 24.56 -31.69
C PRO A 19 8.76 23.55 -30.69
N HIS A 20 10.08 23.49 -30.58
CA HIS A 20 10.78 22.85 -29.46
C HIS A 20 10.49 23.70 -28.22
N SER A 21 9.34 23.48 -27.58
CA SER A 21 9.02 24.08 -26.31
C SER A 21 9.10 23.01 -25.25
N ALA A 22 10.00 23.25 -24.32
CA ALA A 22 10.11 22.63 -23.00
C ALA A 22 10.41 21.11 -23.03
N PHE A 23 11.67 20.79 -22.81
CA PHE A 23 12.02 19.54 -22.11
C PHE A 23 11.23 19.55 -20.81
N LYS A 24 10.09 18.83 -20.75
CA LYS A 24 9.57 18.35 -19.49
C LYS A 24 10.72 17.55 -18.90
N ASN A 25 11.23 17.95 -17.74
CA ASN A 25 12.12 17.09 -16.95
C ASN A 25 11.35 15.79 -16.76
N SER A 26 11.70 14.78 -17.53
CA SER A 26 11.15 13.45 -17.37
C SER A 26 11.59 12.96 -15.99
N MET A 27 10.69 12.32 -15.28
CA MET A 27 10.97 11.65 -14.00
C MET A 27 12.29 10.87 -14.13
N ASN A 28 13.22 11.09 -13.19
CA ASN A 28 14.49 10.37 -13.18
C ASN A 28 14.30 9.03 -12.45
N ILE A 29 14.65 7.93 -13.12
CA ILE A 29 14.64 6.59 -12.54
C ILE A 29 16.07 6.05 -12.55
N GLU A 30 16.58 5.78 -11.36
CA GLU A 30 17.86 5.10 -11.16
C GLU A 30 17.64 3.69 -10.62
N VAL A 31 18.50 2.74 -10.94
CA VAL A 31 18.48 1.37 -10.41
C VAL A 31 19.89 0.94 -10.01
N LYS A 32 19.98 0.31 -8.84
CA LYS A 32 21.23 -0.32 -8.37
C LYS A 32 20.98 -1.72 -7.82
N VAL A 33 21.99 -2.54 -7.82
CA VAL A 33 22.00 -3.78 -7.03
C VAL A 33 22.19 -3.40 -5.58
N TRP A 34 21.21 -3.78 -4.74
CA TRP A 34 21.21 -3.47 -3.31
C TRP A 34 21.74 -4.64 -2.46
N GLY A 35 21.63 -5.87 -2.97
CA GLY A 35 22.09 -7.08 -2.34
C GLY A 35 21.80 -8.29 -3.23
N LYS A 36 21.93 -9.47 -2.65
CA LYS A 36 21.66 -10.72 -3.35
C LYS A 36 20.81 -11.64 -2.48
N THR A 37 19.96 -12.43 -3.10
CA THR A 37 19.23 -13.52 -2.45
C THR A 37 20.16 -14.66 -2.06
N PRO A 38 19.75 -15.62 -1.19
CA PRO A 38 20.56 -16.80 -0.86
C PRO A 38 20.96 -17.61 -2.09
N ASP A 39 20.14 -17.65 -3.14
CA ASP A 39 20.40 -18.30 -4.43
C ASP A 39 21.14 -17.38 -5.43
N ASN A 40 21.81 -16.33 -4.91
CA ASN A 40 22.71 -15.42 -5.65
C ASN A 40 22.02 -14.56 -6.75
N LYS A 41 20.72 -14.35 -6.69
CA LYS A 41 20.00 -13.42 -7.57
C LYS A 41 20.12 -12.00 -7.06
N ASP A 42 20.30 -11.02 -7.95
CA ASP A 42 20.38 -9.61 -7.58
C ASP A 42 19.05 -9.10 -7.01
N ILE A 43 19.12 -8.43 -5.87
CA ILE A 43 18.04 -7.62 -5.30
C ILE A 43 18.25 -6.19 -5.77
N LYS A 44 17.23 -5.59 -6.36
CA LYS A 44 17.29 -4.25 -6.95
C LYS A 44 16.67 -3.22 -6.04
N LEU A 45 17.28 -2.03 -6.01
CA LEU A 45 16.72 -0.82 -5.43
C LEU A 45 16.56 0.21 -6.56
N TYR A 46 15.34 0.65 -6.77
CA TYR A 46 14.98 1.71 -7.71
C TYR A 46 14.82 3.02 -6.95
N THR A 47 15.28 4.13 -7.54
CA THR A 47 15.04 5.47 -7.01
C THR A 47 14.31 6.28 -8.07
N LEU A 48 13.11 6.73 -7.75
CA LEU A 48 12.31 7.64 -8.57
C LEU A 48 12.49 9.05 -7.99
N THR A 49 12.75 10.03 -8.83
CA THR A 49 12.87 11.44 -8.42
C THR A 49 12.02 12.29 -9.35
N ASN A 50 11.07 13.06 -8.79
CA ASN A 50 10.27 14.00 -9.56
C ASN A 50 10.93 15.38 -9.70
N ALA A 51 10.34 16.28 -10.50
CA ALA A 51 10.86 17.61 -10.71
C ALA A 51 10.92 18.47 -9.44
N ASN A 52 10.15 18.15 -8.41
CA ASN A 52 10.11 18.87 -7.14
C ASN A 52 11.12 18.33 -6.12
N GLY A 53 11.93 17.32 -6.51
CA GLY A 53 12.97 16.75 -5.65
C GLY A 53 12.48 15.69 -4.66
N ILE A 54 11.21 15.31 -4.68
CA ILE A 54 10.71 14.15 -3.92
C ILE A 54 11.38 12.90 -4.47
N LYS A 55 11.87 12.03 -3.57
CA LYS A 55 12.51 10.76 -3.94
C LYS A 55 11.79 9.60 -3.28
N VAL A 56 11.53 8.57 -4.06
CA VAL A 56 10.97 7.31 -3.59
C VAL A 56 11.91 6.17 -3.93
N GLN A 57 12.25 5.36 -2.94
CA GLN A 57 13.04 4.15 -3.16
C GLN A 57 12.14 2.92 -3.04
N LEU A 58 12.28 2.02 -4.02
CA LEU A 58 11.49 0.80 -4.15
C LEU A 58 12.40 -0.41 -4.27
N SER A 59 12.06 -1.50 -3.59
CA SER A 59 12.76 -2.78 -3.67
C SER A 59 11.91 -3.86 -4.34
N ASP A 60 12.57 -4.80 -5.01
CA ASP A 60 11.91 -6.00 -5.53
C ASP A 60 11.71 -7.10 -4.46
N ILE A 61 12.05 -6.84 -3.20
CA ILE A 61 11.58 -7.63 -2.06
C ILE A 61 10.19 -7.12 -1.67
N GLY A 62 9.19 -7.99 -1.77
CA GLY A 62 7.79 -7.67 -1.45
C GLY A 62 7.18 -6.55 -2.28
N ALA A 63 7.77 -6.19 -3.44
CA ALA A 63 7.39 -5.01 -4.23
C ALA A 63 7.24 -3.77 -3.32
N GLY A 64 8.25 -3.53 -2.46
CA GLY A 64 8.12 -2.67 -1.28
C GLY A 64 8.69 -1.26 -1.46
N ILE A 65 8.14 -0.32 -0.69
CA ILE A 65 8.69 1.03 -0.47
C ILE A 65 9.75 0.93 0.62
N VAL A 66 10.95 1.46 0.33
CA VAL A 66 12.09 1.49 1.25
C VAL A 66 12.27 2.86 1.87
N SER A 67 12.01 3.93 1.10
CA SER A 67 12.25 5.31 1.49
C SER A 67 11.31 6.26 0.75
N ILE A 68 10.86 7.31 1.43
CA ILE A 68 10.16 8.45 0.82
C ILE A 68 10.75 9.72 1.41
N MET A 69 11.54 10.44 0.59
CA MET A 69 12.14 11.71 0.97
C MET A 69 11.24 12.87 0.56
N THR A 70 10.78 13.65 1.53
CA THR A 70 9.94 14.83 1.28
C THR A 70 10.47 16.06 2.02
N PRO A 71 10.29 17.28 1.49
CA PRO A 71 10.66 18.50 2.20
C PRO A 71 9.74 18.77 3.38
N ASP A 72 10.24 19.44 4.40
CA ASP A 72 9.44 20.14 5.40
C ASP A 72 9.09 21.57 4.94
N ARG A 73 8.39 22.36 5.77
CA ARG A 73 8.03 23.76 5.45
C ARG A 73 9.24 24.69 5.25
N TYR A 74 10.43 24.27 5.63
CA TYR A 74 11.69 25.00 5.45
C TYR A 74 12.53 24.47 4.29
N GLY A 75 12.05 23.40 3.61
CA GLY A 75 12.74 22.75 2.51
C GLY A 75 13.75 21.66 2.94
N HIS A 76 13.82 21.30 4.21
CA HIS A 76 14.69 20.22 4.66
C HIS A 76 14.10 18.87 4.27
N MET A 77 14.86 18.13 3.48
CA MET A 77 14.47 16.79 3.02
C MET A 77 14.68 15.76 4.13
N GLU A 78 13.65 14.93 4.41
CA GLU A 78 13.71 13.86 5.40
C GLU A 78 12.99 12.62 4.88
N ASP A 79 13.48 11.44 5.29
CA ASP A 79 12.79 10.18 5.03
C ASP A 79 11.63 10.00 6.01
N ILE A 80 10.42 9.96 5.48
CA ILE A 80 9.19 9.95 6.28
C ILE A 80 8.58 8.56 6.47
N VAL A 81 9.30 7.49 6.09
CA VAL A 81 8.79 6.13 6.23
C VAL A 81 9.80 5.23 6.93
N LEU A 82 9.31 4.34 7.79
CA LEU A 82 10.11 3.31 8.43
C LEU A 82 10.62 2.30 7.40
N GLY A 83 11.81 1.77 7.64
CA GLY A 83 12.43 0.77 6.80
C GLY A 83 13.80 0.39 7.33
N TYR A 84 14.52 -0.44 6.58
CA TYR A 84 15.78 -1.04 7.03
C TYR A 84 16.93 -0.73 6.06
N PRO A 85 18.19 -0.76 6.54
CA PRO A 85 19.35 -0.43 5.71
C PRO A 85 19.70 -1.53 4.71
N HIS A 86 19.33 -2.78 4.99
CA HIS A 86 19.72 -3.94 4.18
C HIS A 86 18.51 -4.72 3.68
N PRO A 87 18.58 -5.31 2.49
CA PRO A 87 17.46 -6.07 1.93
C PRO A 87 17.10 -7.31 2.78
N TRP A 88 18.06 -7.87 3.52
CA TRP A 88 17.86 -9.04 4.39
C TRP A 88 16.94 -8.75 5.57
N ASP A 89 16.93 -7.50 6.04
CA ASP A 89 16.13 -7.08 7.17
C ASP A 89 14.63 -7.03 6.81
N TYR A 90 14.30 -7.04 5.49
CA TYR A 90 12.92 -7.09 4.99
C TYR A 90 12.33 -8.50 4.90
N TYR A 91 13.17 -9.56 4.92
CA TYR A 91 12.66 -10.93 4.95
C TYR A 91 12.17 -11.29 6.36
N ASN A 92 10.88 -11.60 6.48
CA ASN A 92 10.26 -11.97 7.76
C ASN A 92 10.50 -10.94 8.88
N ASP A 93 10.46 -9.66 8.53
CA ASP A 93 10.69 -8.55 9.46
C ASP A 93 9.59 -8.39 10.53
N GLY A 94 8.54 -9.18 10.50
CA GLY A 94 7.38 -9.07 11.40
C GLY A 94 6.45 -7.92 11.02
N PRO A 95 6.91 -6.65 11.02
CA PRO A 95 6.09 -5.48 10.68
C PRO A 95 5.62 -5.41 9.23
N CYS A 96 6.20 -6.17 8.31
CA CYS A 96 5.89 -6.06 6.87
C CYS A 96 6.20 -4.68 6.26
N ALA A 97 7.22 -3.97 6.79
CA ALA A 97 7.49 -2.57 6.53
C ALA A 97 7.62 -2.23 5.04
N GLY A 98 6.74 -1.35 4.55
CA GLY A 98 6.71 -0.83 3.18
C GLY A 98 6.27 -1.83 2.10
N LYS A 99 6.10 -3.12 2.44
CA LYS A 99 5.87 -4.21 1.50
C LYS A 99 4.41 -4.31 1.05
N THR A 100 4.18 -5.18 0.06
CA THR A 100 2.84 -5.52 -0.45
C THR A 100 2.38 -6.85 0.16
N PRO A 101 1.53 -6.84 1.20
CA PRO A 101 0.86 -8.04 1.69
C PRO A 101 -0.04 -8.66 0.62
N GLY A 102 -0.08 -9.97 0.58
CA GLY A 102 -0.88 -10.76 -0.35
C GLY A 102 -0.52 -12.26 -0.23
N ARG A 103 -1.35 -13.15 -0.78
CA ARG A 103 -2.49 -12.94 -1.70
C ARG A 103 -3.67 -12.19 -1.06
N PHE A 104 -3.84 -12.31 0.25
CA PHE A 104 -4.89 -11.65 1.00
C PHE A 104 -4.28 -10.86 2.17
N ALA A 105 -4.36 -9.52 2.09
CA ALA A 105 -3.93 -8.61 3.15
C ALA A 105 -4.88 -8.68 4.34
N ASN A 106 -4.35 -8.44 5.56
CA ASN A 106 -5.05 -8.58 6.82
C ASN A 106 -5.47 -10.03 7.14
N ARG A 107 -6.39 -10.22 8.08
CA ARG A 107 -6.73 -11.53 8.67
C ARG A 107 -7.86 -12.24 7.93
N ILE A 108 -7.77 -13.58 7.91
CA ILE A 108 -8.88 -14.49 7.61
C ILE A 108 -9.10 -15.39 8.83
N ALA A 109 -10.29 -15.38 9.39
CA ALA A 109 -10.66 -16.12 10.59
C ALA A 109 -10.41 -17.63 10.43
N ASN A 110 -9.70 -18.23 11.37
CA ASN A 110 -9.33 -19.66 11.37
C ASN A 110 -8.57 -20.11 10.09
N GLY A 111 -8.08 -19.17 9.28
CA GLY A 111 -7.50 -19.45 7.98
C GLY A 111 -8.44 -20.15 7.02
N ARG A 112 -9.76 -19.99 7.15
CA ARG A 112 -10.75 -20.74 6.36
C ARG A 112 -11.65 -19.81 5.58
N PHE A 113 -11.99 -20.22 4.38
CA PHE A 113 -13.03 -19.61 3.54
C PHE A 113 -13.60 -20.65 2.59
N LYS A 114 -14.72 -20.31 1.96
CA LYS A 114 -15.37 -21.17 0.95
C LYS A 114 -15.45 -20.48 -0.39
N ILE A 115 -15.26 -21.26 -1.44
CA ILE A 115 -15.68 -20.92 -2.80
C ILE A 115 -16.75 -21.94 -3.17
N ASP A 116 -17.96 -21.47 -3.37
CA ASP A 116 -19.15 -22.31 -3.52
C ASP A 116 -19.27 -23.30 -2.33
N ASP A 117 -19.31 -24.60 -2.59
CA ASP A 117 -19.40 -25.64 -1.56
C ASP A 117 -18.05 -26.16 -1.07
N LYS A 118 -16.93 -25.69 -1.67
CA LYS A 118 -15.59 -26.16 -1.33
C LYS A 118 -14.94 -25.26 -0.28
N GLU A 119 -14.55 -25.85 0.85
CA GLU A 119 -13.77 -25.17 1.88
C GLU A 119 -12.27 -25.26 1.58
N TYR A 120 -11.56 -24.14 1.85
CA TYR A 120 -10.10 -24.02 1.76
C TYR A 120 -9.52 -23.69 3.12
N GLN A 121 -8.39 -24.32 3.43
CA GLN A 121 -7.61 -24.07 4.64
C GLN A 121 -6.30 -23.40 4.26
N LEU A 122 -6.10 -22.19 4.78
CA LEU A 122 -4.85 -21.43 4.66
C LEU A 122 -3.91 -21.76 5.83
N GLU A 123 -2.64 -21.40 5.65
CA GLU A 123 -1.66 -21.43 6.74
C GLU A 123 -2.14 -20.56 7.92
N LEU A 124 -1.95 -21.06 9.15
CA LEU A 124 -2.22 -20.31 10.38
C LEU A 124 -0.92 -19.69 10.88
N ASN A 125 -0.77 -18.38 10.73
CA ASN A 125 0.50 -17.67 10.97
C ASN A 125 0.37 -16.45 11.90
N THR A 126 -0.78 -16.26 12.57
CA THR A 126 -0.87 -15.30 13.69
C THR A 126 -0.07 -15.80 14.88
N GLY A 127 0.36 -14.90 15.78
CA GLY A 127 1.19 -15.27 16.92
C GLY A 127 0.56 -16.29 17.87
N ASP A 128 -0.78 -16.40 17.89
CA ASP A 128 -1.53 -17.42 18.62
C ASP A 128 -1.80 -18.70 17.81
N GLY A 129 -1.37 -18.76 16.55
CA GLY A 129 -1.55 -19.90 15.65
C GLY A 129 -2.99 -20.20 15.24
N LYS A 130 -3.93 -19.22 15.36
CA LYS A 130 -5.35 -19.48 15.12
C LYS A 130 -5.87 -18.97 13.79
N HIS A 131 -5.24 -17.92 13.24
CA HIS A 131 -5.74 -17.21 12.08
C HIS A 131 -4.69 -17.10 10.98
N HIS A 132 -5.13 -16.77 9.80
CA HIS A 132 -4.26 -16.39 8.67
C HIS A 132 -4.08 -14.89 8.64
N LEU A 133 -2.87 -14.43 8.32
CA LEU A 133 -2.50 -13.01 8.24
C LEU A 133 -1.59 -12.75 7.04
N HIS A 134 -1.88 -11.70 6.26
CA HIS A 134 -1.05 -11.12 5.21
C HIS A 134 -0.53 -12.11 4.15
N GLY A 135 -1.28 -13.17 3.87
CA GLY A 135 -0.91 -14.16 2.86
C GLY A 135 -0.02 -15.31 3.34
N GLY A 136 0.23 -15.39 4.66
CA GLY A 136 1.04 -16.47 5.26
C GLY A 136 2.53 -16.15 5.31
N SER A 137 3.32 -17.08 5.87
CA SER A 137 4.77 -16.92 6.06
C SER A 137 5.54 -16.80 4.74
N ILE A 138 5.04 -17.42 3.66
CA ILE A 138 5.57 -17.34 2.31
C ILE A 138 4.80 -16.35 1.42
N GLY A 139 3.99 -15.47 2.03
CA GLY A 139 3.18 -14.48 1.32
C GLY A 139 3.99 -13.48 0.49
N PHE A 140 3.30 -12.71 -0.33
CA PHE A 140 3.85 -11.78 -1.31
C PHE A 140 4.90 -10.81 -0.75
N ALA A 141 4.72 -10.38 0.50
CA ALA A 141 5.63 -9.49 1.20
C ALA A 141 7.03 -10.10 1.41
N ASN A 142 7.13 -11.41 1.49
CA ASN A 142 8.39 -12.13 1.73
C ASN A 142 9.00 -12.73 0.45
N GLN A 143 8.48 -12.35 -0.72
CA GLN A 143 8.98 -12.84 -2.01
C GLN A 143 9.84 -11.80 -2.71
N LYS A 144 10.80 -12.31 -3.50
CA LYS A 144 11.48 -11.51 -4.51
C LYS A 144 10.65 -11.48 -5.78
N TRP A 145 10.23 -10.31 -6.19
CA TRP A 145 9.44 -10.09 -7.40
C TRP A 145 10.33 -9.89 -8.62
N ALA A 146 9.88 -10.31 -9.78
CA ALA A 146 10.48 -9.85 -11.02
C ALA A 146 10.16 -8.36 -11.19
N SER A 147 11.16 -7.57 -11.63
CA SER A 147 11.02 -6.12 -11.71
C SER A 147 11.56 -5.55 -13.01
N ARG A 148 10.91 -4.50 -13.54
CA ARG A 148 11.35 -3.78 -14.73
C ARG A 148 10.90 -2.32 -14.70
N ILE A 149 11.63 -1.47 -15.44
CA ILE A 149 11.19 -0.13 -15.80
C ILE A 149 10.22 -0.25 -16.99
N ASN A 150 9.10 0.45 -16.95
CA ASN A 150 8.10 0.52 -18.02
C ASN A 150 7.61 1.97 -18.18
N GLY A 151 8.25 2.71 -19.09
CA GLY A 151 8.06 4.16 -19.20
C GLY A 151 8.47 4.86 -17.90
N GLU A 152 7.55 5.60 -17.30
CA GLU A 152 7.73 6.31 -16.03
C GLU A 152 7.37 5.46 -14.79
N SER A 153 7.06 4.17 -14.96
CA SER A 153 6.68 3.27 -13.88
C SER A 153 7.74 2.23 -13.60
N ILE A 154 7.86 1.81 -12.34
CA ILE A 154 8.47 0.55 -11.96
C ILE A 154 7.35 -0.49 -11.85
N VAL A 155 7.52 -1.62 -12.52
CA VAL A 155 6.56 -2.73 -12.50
C VAL A 155 7.19 -3.92 -11.81
N PHE A 156 6.57 -4.35 -10.73
CA PHE A 156 6.88 -5.61 -10.06
C PHE A 156 5.86 -6.67 -10.48
N THR A 157 6.33 -7.89 -10.71
CA THR A 157 5.47 -9.03 -11.11
C THR A 157 5.80 -10.23 -10.26
N TYR A 158 4.78 -10.85 -9.69
CA TYR A 158 4.88 -12.11 -8.97
C TYR A 158 3.88 -13.12 -9.50
N LEU A 159 4.31 -14.36 -9.66
CA LEU A 159 3.49 -15.51 -10.00
C LEU A 159 3.34 -16.37 -8.75
N SER A 160 2.14 -16.36 -8.17
CA SER A 160 1.76 -17.21 -7.04
C SER A 160 1.14 -18.49 -7.58
N ALA A 161 1.76 -19.63 -7.27
CA ALA A 161 1.31 -20.94 -7.76
C ALA A 161 -0.05 -21.35 -7.14
N ASP A 162 -0.76 -22.24 -7.81
CA ASP A 162 -1.92 -22.93 -7.21
C ASP A 162 -1.48 -23.68 -5.94
N GLY A 163 -2.21 -23.48 -4.84
CA GLY A 163 -1.91 -24.08 -3.53
C GLY A 163 -0.88 -23.29 -2.67
N GLU A 164 -0.29 -22.21 -3.16
CA GLU A 164 0.63 -21.39 -2.36
C GLU A 164 -0.06 -20.86 -1.11
N ALA A 165 0.51 -21.11 0.09
CA ALA A 165 -0.07 -20.83 1.40
C ALA A 165 -1.51 -21.37 1.61
N GLY A 166 -1.96 -22.31 0.78
CA GLY A 166 -3.30 -22.89 0.79
C GLY A 166 -4.32 -22.21 -0.14
N TYR A 167 -3.94 -21.16 -0.84
CA TYR A 167 -4.83 -20.47 -1.78
C TYR A 167 -5.02 -21.25 -3.08
N PRO A 168 -6.26 -21.37 -3.59
CA PRO A 168 -6.51 -22.02 -4.88
C PRO A 168 -6.12 -21.12 -6.05
N ALA A 169 -5.87 -21.77 -7.18
CA ALA A 169 -5.55 -21.20 -8.48
C ALA A 169 -4.17 -20.49 -8.56
N GLU A 170 -3.60 -20.48 -9.73
CA GLU A 170 -2.43 -19.67 -10.06
C GLU A 170 -2.86 -18.20 -10.19
N LEU A 171 -2.09 -17.28 -9.64
CA LEU A 171 -2.34 -15.84 -9.67
C LEU A 171 -1.13 -15.08 -10.19
N VAL A 172 -1.27 -14.36 -11.29
CA VAL A 172 -0.28 -13.39 -11.76
C VAL A 172 -0.63 -12.04 -11.19
N THR A 173 0.27 -11.48 -10.37
CA THR A 173 0.09 -10.16 -9.74
C THR A 173 1.12 -9.17 -10.26
N LYS A 174 0.69 -7.94 -10.52
CA LYS A 174 1.55 -6.81 -10.88
C LYS A 174 1.28 -5.62 -9.99
N VAL A 175 2.35 -4.97 -9.55
CA VAL A 175 2.30 -3.69 -8.83
C VAL A 175 3.06 -2.66 -9.64
N TYR A 176 2.40 -1.56 -9.97
CA TYR A 176 2.97 -0.43 -10.70
C TYR A 176 3.18 0.72 -9.75
N TYR A 177 4.38 1.27 -9.72
CA TYR A 177 4.69 2.49 -8.98
C TYR A 177 5.06 3.60 -9.95
N THR A 178 4.40 4.74 -9.83
CA THR A 178 4.68 5.95 -10.62
C THR A 178 4.68 7.16 -9.70
N LEU A 179 5.73 7.97 -9.76
CA LEU A 179 5.82 9.25 -9.05
C LEU A 179 5.65 10.38 -10.07
N ASN A 180 4.68 11.29 -9.87
CA ASN A 180 4.46 12.41 -10.78
C ASN A 180 4.97 13.74 -10.20
N ASP A 181 4.89 14.80 -11.01
CA ASP A 181 5.30 16.16 -10.63
C ASP A 181 4.25 16.90 -9.79
N GLU A 182 3.06 16.31 -9.61
CA GLU A 182 2.03 16.73 -8.66
C GLU A 182 2.28 16.18 -7.24
N ASN A 183 3.46 15.56 -7.03
CA ASN A 183 3.91 14.93 -5.78
C ASN A 183 3.03 13.75 -5.37
N GLU A 184 2.54 12.99 -6.33
CA GLU A 184 1.73 11.81 -6.10
C GLU A 184 2.53 10.54 -6.41
N LEU A 185 2.66 9.66 -5.43
CA LEU A 185 3.10 8.28 -5.63
C LEU A 185 1.86 7.42 -5.87
N ASN A 186 1.66 7.05 -7.11
CA ASN A 186 0.59 6.15 -7.52
C ASN A 186 1.05 4.70 -7.41
N ILE A 187 0.26 3.88 -6.72
CA ILE A 187 0.47 2.44 -6.53
C ILE A 187 -0.76 1.73 -7.11
N ARG A 188 -0.59 1.10 -8.29
CA ARG A 188 -1.66 0.33 -8.92
C ARG A 188 -1.38 -1.15 -8.80
N PHE A 189 -2.33 -1.88 -8.28
CA PHE A 189 -2.34 -3.34 -8.18
C PHE A 189 -3.21 -3.92 -9.29
N CYS A 190 -2.69 -4.94 -10.00
CA CYS A 190 -3.45 -5.71 -10.98
C CYS A 190 -3.18 -7.19 -10.75
N ALA A 191 -4.22 -8.02 -10.86
CA ALA A 191 -4.03 -9.46 -10.82
C ALA A 191 -5.03 -10.20 -11.73
N TYR A 192 -4.60 -11.37 -12.21
CA TYR A 192 -5.38 -12.30 -13.03
C TYR A 192 -5.20 -13.70 -12.49
N SER A 193 -6.29 -14.43 -12.37
CA SER A 193 -6.30 -15.80 -11.85
C SER A 193 -6.65 -16.82 -12.93
N SER A 194 -6.05 -18.01 -12.82
CA SER A 194 -6.38 -19.15 -13.69
C SER A 194 -7.76 -19.76 -13.39
N ASP A 195 -8.25 -19.59 -12.15
CA ASP A 195 -9.56 -20.03 -11.69
C ASP A 195 -10.03 -19.13 -10.54
N THR A 196 -11.19 -19.39 -9.94
CA THR A 196 -11.72 -18.58 -8.85
C THR A 196 -10.82 -18.67 -7.60
N THR A 197 -10.45 -17.50 -7.07
CA THR A 197 -9.66 -17.34 -5.84
C THR A 197 -10.12 -16.09 -5.08
N ILE A 198 -9.46 -15.77 -3.97
CA ILE A 198 -9.65 -14.51 -3.24
C ILE A 198 -8.41 -13.64 -3.37
N VAL A 199 -8.60 -12.33 -3.52
CA VAL A 199 -7.50 -11.36 -3.62
C VAL A 199 -7.81 -10.12 -2.79
N ASN A 200 -6.85 -9.68 -2.01
CA ASN A 200 -6.84 -8.40 -1.32
C ASN A 200 -5.39 -7.93 -1.21
N LEU A 201 -5.03 -6.84 -1.88
CA LEU A 201 -3.67 -6.31 -1.89
C LEU A 201 -3.67 -4.90 -1.31
N THR A 202 -2.60 -4.58 -0.58
CA THR A 202 -2.36 -3.24 -0.02
C THR A 202 -0.87 -2.93 0.00
N ASN A 203 -0.50 -1.75 0.51
CA ASN A 203 0.88 -1.39 0.82
C ASN A 203 1.00 -1.08 2.30
N HIS A 204 1.97 -1.69 2.97
CA HIS A 204 2.16 -1.62 4.43
C HIS A 204 3.24 -0.61 4.83
N THR A 205 3.19 0.59 4.25
CA THR A 205 4.12 1.67 4.62
C THR A 205 3.77 2.28 5.97
N TYR A 206 4.76 2.38 6.85
CA TYR A 206 4.65 3.10 8.12
C TYR A 206 5.17 4.52 7.96
N PHE A 207 4.31 5.50 8.15
CA PHE A 207 4.66 6.92 8.10
C PHE A 207 5.10 7.46 9.47
N ASN A 208 6.14 8.28 9.47
CA ASN A 208 6.46 9.24 10.53
C ASN A 208 6.89 10.55 9.87
N LEU A 209 6.01 11.53 9.84
CA LEU A 209 6.23 12.79 9.11
C LEU A 209 7.30 13.68 9.75
N LYS A 210 7.71 13.40 11.00
CA LYS A 210 8.88 14.05 11.63
C LYS A 210 10.21 13.57 11.04
N GLY A 211 10.19 12.42 10.38
CA GLY A 211 11.35 11.64 9.92
C GLY A 211 11.36 10.25 10.58
N GLU A 212 11.86 9.26 9.88
CA GLU A 212 11.79 7.83 10.28
C GLU A 212 12.47 7.52 11.61
N SER A 213 13.42 8.36 12.04
CA SER A 213 14.16 8.20 13.30
C SER A 213 13.72 9.20 14.39
N ASN A 214 12.66 9.95 14.21
CA ASN A 214 12.30 11.08 15.06
C ASN A 214 11.13 10.77 16.04
N GLY A 215 11.29 9.72 16.85
CA GLY A 215 10.38 9.38 17.93
C GLY A 215 9.06 8.76 17.45
N ASP A 216 7.99 8.95 18.21
CA ASP A 216 6.68 8.38 17.98
C ASP A 216 5.78 9.24 17.06
N ILE A 217 4.59 8.71 16.72
CA ILE A 217 3.60 9.39 15.86
C ILE A 217 2.39 9.93 16.65
N LEU A 218 2.46 9.98 17.95
CA LEU A 218 1.29 10.29 18.78
C LEU A 218 0.82 11.75 18.66
N ASP A 219 1.71 12.65 18.25
CA ASP A 219 1.46 14.06 17.97
C ASP A 219 1.08 14.36 16.49
N HIS A 220 1.03 13.34 15.63
CA HIS A 220 0.53 13.50 14.28
C HIS A 220 -0.99 13.64 14.27
N ASN A 221 -1.50 14.59 13.48
CA ASN A 221 -2.94 14.74 13.26
C ASN A 221 -3.38 13.79 12.15
N LEU A 222 -4.37 12.95 12.47
CA LEU A 222 -5.04 12.06 11.52
C LEU A 222 -6.49 12.50 11.31
N ARG A 223 -6.93 12.53 10.05
CA ARG A 223 -8.32 12.64 9.64
C ARG A 223 -8.66 11.48 8.70
N LEU A 224 -9.81 10.85 8.92
CA LEU A 224 -10.33 9.79 8.07
C LEU A 224 -11.67 10.22 7.43
N ASN A 225 -11.83 9.93 6.15
CA ASN A 225 -13.11 10.08 5.47
C ASN A 225 -13.96 8.82 5.69
N ALA A 226 -14.31 8.55 6.94
CA ALA A 226 -15.00 7.33 7.35
C ALA A 226 -15.85 7.57 8.59
N SER A 227 -17.15 7.35 8.46
CA SER A 227 -18.14 7.49 9.55
C SER A 227 -18.38 6.18 10.31
N ARG A 228 -17.79 5.06 9.87
CA ARG A 228 -17.92 3.72 10.45
C ARG A 228 -16.59 3.00 10.50
N PHE A 229 -16.46 2.10 11.48
CA PHE A 229 -15.32 1.19 11.61
C PHE A 229 -15.81 -0.25 11.83
N LEU A 230 -14.91 -1.20 11.78
CA LEU A 230 -15.20 -2.62 11.99
C LEU A 230 -14.72 -3.02 13.39
N PRO A 231 -15.61 -3.21 14.37
CA PRO A 231 -15.24 -3.73 15.68
C PRO A 231 -14.59 -5.12 15.56
N ALA A 232 -13.57 -5.36 16.39
CA ALA A 232 -12.82 -6.61 16.36
C ALA A 232 -12.84 -7.35 17.71
N THR A 233 -12.70 -8.66 17.65
CA THR A 233 -12.51 -9.54 18.82
C THR A 233 -11.13 -9.33 19.46
N LYS A 234 -10.86 -10.02 20.55
CA LYS A 234 -9.52 -10.03 21.19
C LYS A 234 -8.42 -10.59 20.28
N GLU A 235 -8.79 -11.46 19.33
CA GLU A 235 -7.89 -11.99 18.31
C GLU A 235 -7.77 -11.07 17.10
N LEU A 236 -8.31 -9.84 17.17
CA LEU A 236 -8.32 -8.85 16.08
C LEU A 236 -9.03 -9.35 14.82
N ILE A 237 -10.04 -10.20 14.97
CA ILE A 237 -10.94 -10.60 13.88
C ILE A 237 -12.18 -9.74 13.91
N THR A 238 -12.53 -9.15 12.76
CA THR A 238 -13.74 -8.31 12.67
C THR A 238 -15.01 -9.12 12.99
N THR A 239 -15.90 -8.50 13.74
CA THR A 239 -17.23 -9.09 14.05
C THR A 239 -18.14 -9.15 12.82
N GLY A 240 -17.85 -8.34 11.79
CA GLY A 240 -18.71 -8.13 10.62
C GLY A 240 -19.69 -6.96 10.76
N GLU A 241 -19.75 -6.35 11.93
CA GLU A 241 -20.47 -5.10 12.16
C GLU A 241 -19.74 -3.93 11.53
N MET A 242 -20.47 -2.92 11.04
CA MET A 242 -19.98 -1.60 10.64
C MET A 242 -20.52 -0.56 11.64
N ALA A 243 -19.85 -0.44 12.80
CA ALA A 243 -20.26 0.43 13.89
C ALA A 243 -19.97 1.91 13.57
N PRO A 244 -20.81 2.86 14.04
CA PRO A 244 -20.54 4.28 13.89
C PRO A 244 -19.34 4.70 14.74
N VAL A 245 -18.54 5.66 14.23
CA VAL A 245 -17.40 6.22 14.97
C VAL A 245 -17.81 7.33 15.93
N ALA A 246 -18.96 7.97 15.70
CA ALA A 246 -19.45 9.11 16.48
C ALA A 246 -19.49 8.79 17.99
N ASP A 247 -19.05 9.74 18.80
CA ASP A 247 -18.99 9.66 20.27
C ASP A 247 -18.07 8.52 20.79
N THR A 248 -17.12 8.07 19.98
CA THR A 248 -16.13 7.05 20.36
C THR A 248 -14.70 7.56 20.12
N PRO A 249 -13.67 6.95 20.72
CA PRO A 249 -12.27 7.26 20.40
C PRO A 249 -11.89 6.95 18.97
N MET A 250 -12.71 6.17 18.24
CA MET A 250 -12.52 5.82 16.83
C MET A 250 -12.91 6.95 15.86
N ASP A 251 -13.47 8.06 16.35
CA ASP A 251 -13.89 9.20 15.52
C ASP A 251 -12.68 10.05 15.08
N PHE A 252 -12.29 9.89 13.81
CA PHE A 252 -11.31 10.70 13.09
C PHE A 252 -11.95 11.49 11.93
N THR A 253 -13.27 11.71 11.95
CA THR A 253 -13.96 12.51 10.93
C THR A 253 -13.49 13.97 10.92
N GLN A 254 -13.00 14.45 12.06
CA GLN A 254 -12.23 15.68 12.20
C GLN A 254 -10.81 15.36 12.60
N ALA A 255 -9.84 16.13 12.05
CA ALA A 255 -8.44 15.95 12.35
C ALA A 255 -8.16 16.04 13.85
N LYS A 256 -7.47 15.07 14.42
CA LYS A 256 -7.04 15.04 15.82
C LYS A 256 -5.70 14.34 15.96
N PRO A 257 -4.91 14.65 17.01
CA PRO A 257 -3.70 13.91 17.34
C PRO A 257 -4.01 12.43 17.57
N ILE A 258 -3.22 11.53 16.99
CA ILE A 258 -3.36 10.07 17.16
C ILE A 258 -3.31 9.70 18.65
N GLY A 259 -2.40 10.33 19.40
CA GLY A 259 -2.20 10.05 20.83
C GLY A 259 -3.32 10.54 21.75
N ARG A 260 -4.27 11.37 21.26
CA ARG A 260 -5.30 11.98 22.08
C ARG A 260 -6.15 10.94 22.82
N ASP A 261 -6.64 9.94 22.09
CA ASP A 261 -7.60 8.96 22.62
C ASP A 261 -7.05 7.52 22.61
N ILE A 262 -5.79 7.30 22.19
CA ILE A 262 -5.21 5.96 21.95
C ILE A 262 -5.18 5.05 23.19
N LYS A 263 -5.26 5.64 24.40
CA LYS A 263 -5.25 4.92 25.69
C LYS A 263 -6.63 4.87 26.37
N GLU A 264 -7.68 5.32 25.69
CA GLU A 264 -9.04 5.23 26.22
C GLU A 264 -9.44 3.75 26.45
N PRO A 265 -10.24 3.46 27.49
CA PRO A 265 -10.70 2.12 27.82
C PRO A 265 -11.77 1.60 26.84
N PHE A 266 -11.45 1.64 25.55
CA PHE A 266 -12.31 1.17 24.47
C PHE A 266 -11.85 -0.23 24.02
N PRO A 267 -12.78 -1.19 23.77
CA PRO A 267 -12.40 -2.58 23.50
C PRO A 267 -11.35 -2.77 22.42
N ASP A 268 -11.51 -2.11 21.26
CA ASP A 268 -10.58 -2.23 20.14
C ASP A 268 -9.19 -1.67 20.48
N LEU A 269 -9.10 -0.56 21.23
CA LEU A 269 -7.84 0.03 21.68
C LEU A 269 -7.13 -0.86 22.71
N ILE A 270 -7.89 -1.51 23.60
CA ILE A 270 -7.32 -2.46 24.58
C ILE A 270 -6.79 -3.69 23.84
N ASN A 271 -7.58 -4.27 22.93
CA ASN A 271 -7.21 -5.46 22.17
C ASN A 271 -6.01 -5.21 21.25
N GLY A 272 -6.00 -4.06 20.58
CA GLY A 272 -4.95 -3.65 19.66
C GLY A 272 -3.72 -3.02 20.33
N LYS A 273 -3.75 -2.73 21.66
CA LYS A 273 -2.70 -1.94 22.34
C LYS A 273 -2.51 -0.56 21.72
N GLY A 274 -3.57 -0.02 21.13
CA GLY A 274 -3.62 1.18 20.30
C GLY A 274 -4.55 0.96 19.11
N TYR A 275 -4.48 1.80 18.10
CA TYR A 275 -5.28 1.57 16.91
C TYR A 275 -4.69 0.42 16.08
N ASP A 276 -5.52 -0.58 15.80
CA ASP A 276 -5.31 -1.69 14.87
C ASP A 276 -6.67 -2.13 14.35
N SER A 277 -7.36 -1.21 13.65
CA SER A 277 -8.75 -1.40 13.23
C SER A 277 -8.93 -0.94 11.78
N CYS A 278 -9.98 -1.42 11.14
CA CYS A 278 -10.35 -1.03 9.79
C CYS A 278 -11.53 -0.07 9.82
N TRP A 279 -11.40 1.08 9.14
CA TRP A 279 -12.48 2.02 8.88
C TRP A 279 -13.06 1.80 7.49
N VAL A 280 -14.39 1.96 7.37
CA VAL A 280 -15.11 1.89 6.10
C VAL A 280 -15.12 3.28 5.47
N ILE A 281 -14.48 3.43 4.32
CA ILE A 281 -14.35 4.72 3.64
C ILE A 281 -15.72 5.15 3.11
N ASP A 282 -16.13 6.38 3.40
CA ASP A 282 -17.42 6.92 2.97
C ASP A 282 -17.40 7.31 1.49
N GLY A 283 -18.52 7.03 0.81
CA GLY A 283 -18.73 7.47 -0.57
C GLY A 283 -17.88 6.78 -1.62
N VAL A 284 -17.32 5.61 -1.32
CA VAL A 284 -16.55 4.84 -2.31
C VAL A 284 -17.46 4.36 -3.43
N GLU A 285 -17.08 4.67 -4.66
CA GLU A 285 -17.68 4.16 -5.88
C GLU A 285 -16.65 3.27 -6.59
N LYS A 286 -17.15 2.19 -7.22
CA LYS A 286 -16.28 1.27 -7.95
C LYS A 286 -15.45 2.02 -9.00
N ASP A 287 -14.16 1.70 -9.06
CA ASP A 287 -13.17 2.24 -10.01
C ASP A 287 -12.97 3.78 -9.91
N LYS A 288 -13.45 4.43 -8.82
CA LYS A 288 -13.20 5.84 -8.57
C LYS A 288 -12.33 6.05 -7.34
N LEU A 289 -11.40 6.98 -7.46
CA LEU A 289 -10.57 7.40 -6.33
C LEU A 289 -11.38 8.22 -5.33
N SER A 290 -11.34 7.81 -4.07
CA SER A 290 -11.91 8.54 -2.93
C SER A 290 -10.79 8.95 -1.97
N LEU A 291 -10.89 10.13 -1.35
CA LEU A 291 -10.01 10.50 -0.24
C LEU A 291 -10.31 9.58 0.94
N ALA A 292 -9.31 8.84 1.40
CA ALA A 292 -9.43 7.95 2.56
C ALA A 292 -8.93 8.61 3.85
N ALA A 293 -7.74 9.24 3.78
CA ALA A 293 -7.08 9.79 4.96
C ALA A 293 -6.26 11.04 4.65
N GLU A 294 -6.07 11.87 5.67
CA GLU A 294 -5.08 12.94 5.73
C GLU A 294 -4.26 12.77 7.01
N LEU A 295 -2.95 12.60 6.88
CA LEU A 295 -2.00 12.57 7.98
C LEU A 295 -1.11 13.80 7.89
N SER A 296 -0.96 14.54 8.98
CA SER A 296 -0.15 15.76 9.00
C SER A 296 0.59 15.93 10.33
N HIS A 297 1.68 16.70 10.30
CA HIS A 297 2.40 17.10 11.50
C HIS A 297 2.70 18.60 11.46
N GLU A 298 2.09 19.36 12.37
CA GLU A 298 2.17 20.83 12.38
C GLU A 298 3.58 21.37 12.56
N GLY A 299 4.40 20.74 13.42
CA GLY A 299 5.75 21.21 13.74
C GLY A 299 6.67 21.27 12.51
N VAL A 300 6.65 20.26 11.65
CA VAL A 300 7.44 20.21 10.41
C VAL A 300 6.65 20.64 9.17
N GLY A 301 5.32 20.71 9.26
CA GLY A 301 4.43 21.13 8.18
C GLY A 301 4.20 20.07 7.11
N ARG A 302 4.70 18.85 7.24
CA ARG A 302 4.47 17.78 6.25
C ARG A 302 3.07 17.24 6.33
N MET A 303 2.48 16.91 5.18
CA MET A 303 1.19 16.27 5.03
C MET A 303 1.24 15.20 3.94
N VAL A 304 0.57 14.06 4.19
CA VAL A 304 0.21 13.08 3.17
C VAL A 304 -1.29 12.90 3.13
N LYS A 305 -1.88 13.00 1.92
CA LYS A 305 -3.26 12.64 1.64
C LYS A 305 -3.27 11.31 0.92
N ILE A 306 -4.18 10.42 1.32
CA ILE A 306 -4.29 9.07 0.77
C ILE A 306 -5.62 8.97 0.03
N TYR A 307 -5.52 8.66 -1.27
CA TYR A 307 -6.69 8.37 -2.11
C TYR A 307 -6.65 6.89 -2.52
N THR A 308 -7.82 6.30 -2.68
CA THR A 308 -7.91 4.89 -3.04
C THR A 308 -9.23 4.56 -3.75
N THR A 309 -9.23 3.42 -4.46
CA THR A 309 -10.43 2.76 -4.98
C THR A 309 -10.96 1.69 -4.01
N GLN A 310 -10.22 1.39 -2.93
CA GLN A 310 -10.55 0.36 -1.95
C GLN A 310 -11.65 0.80 -0.96
N PRO A 311 -12.46 -0.13 -0.44
CA PRO A 311 -13.59 0.19 0.45
C PRO A 311 -13.18 0.48 1.89
N GLY A 312 -12.00 0.10 2.33
CA GLY A 312 -11.55 0.24 3.71
C GLY A 312 -10.14 0.76 3.84
N ILE A 313 -9.84 1.27 5.03
CA ILE A 313 -8.50 1.67 5.44
C ILE A 313 -8.22 1.09 6.83
N GLN A 314 -7.20 0.25 6.94
CA GLN A 314 -6.65 -0.18 8.22
C GLN A 314 -5.74 0.91 8.74
N VAL A 315 -5.94 1.32 9.99
CA VAL A 315 -5.02 2.20 10.72
C VAL A 315 -4.34 1.38 11.79
N TYR A 316 -3.03 1.21 11.64
CA TYR A 316 -2.20 0.50 12.60
C TYR A 316 -1.10 1.43 13.13
N THR A 317 -1.13 1.74 14.42
CA THR A 317 -0.24 2.71 15.06
C THR A 317 1.11 2.13 15.49
N GLY A 318 1.52 1.01 14.90
CA GLY A 318 2.83 0.41 15.18
C GLY A 318 2.96 -0.10 16.62
N ASN A 319 1.91 -0.69 17.14
CA ASN A 319 1.73 -1.05 18.56
C ASN A 319 2.70 -2.15 19.06
N TRP A 320 3.36 -2.86 18.15
CA TRP A 320 4.32 -3.94 18.41
C TRP A 320 5.55 -3.83 17.49
N LEU A 321 6.09 -2.62 17.30
CA LEU A 321 7.30 -2.42 16.52
C LEU A 321 8.58 -2.72 17.31
N SER A 322 8.53 -2.63 18.65
CA SER A 322 9.67 -2.93 19.50
C SER A 322 10.19 -4.34 19.25
N GLY A 323 11.51 -4.45 18.97
CA GLY A 323 12.16 -5.73 18.68
C GLY A 323 12.24 -6.10 17.20
N CYS A 324 11.70 -5.29 16.29
CA CYS A 324 11.95 -5.43 14.85
C CYS A 324 13.42 -5.12 14.51
N PRO A 325 13.90 -5.42 13.28
CA PRO A 325 15.25 -5.05 12.86
C PRO A 325 15.51 -3.54 13.03
N LYS A 326 16.79 -3.17 13.25
CA LYS A 326 17.17 -1.76 13.36
C LYS A 326 16.84 -1.02 12.08
N GLY A 327 16.28 0.16 12.23
CA GLY A 327 15.96 1.06 11.15
C GLY A 327 17.18 1.60 10.41
N LYS A 328 16.92 2.39 9.39
CA LYS A 328 17.92 3.14 8.65
C LYS A 328 18.76 3.97 9.62
N ASN A 329 20.05 4.15 9.37
CA ASN A 329 20.98 4.82 10.28
C ASN A 329 21.17 4.16 11.67
N GLY A 330 20.74 2.90 11.86
CA GLY A 330 20.90 2.14 13.10
C GLY A 330 19.90 2.52 14.20
N HIS A 331 18.90 3.32 13.90
CA HIS A 331 17.83 3.69 14.82
C HIS A 331 17.04 2.46 15.30
N ILE A 332 16.60 2.46 16.55
CA ILE A 332 15.74 1.41 17.12
C ILE A 332 14.31 1.93 17.09
N TYR A 333 13.44 1.22 16.37
CA TYR A 333 12.02 1.52 16.38
C TYR A 333 11.38 0.98 17.66
N GLU A 334 10.74 1.87 18.37
CA GLU A 334 9.91 1.55 19.52
C GLU A 334 8.44 1.46 19.08
N ASP A 335 7.57 0.95 19.97
CA ASP A 335 6.13 1.00 19.72
C ASP A 335 5.69 2.44 19.43
N TYR A 336 4.79 2.59 18.48
CA TYR A 336 4.29 3.88 17.96
C TYR A 336 5.32 4.71 17.15
N SER A 337 6.45 4.15 16.72
CA SER A 337 7.41 4.87 15.87
C SER A 337 6.87 5.21 14.48
N GLY A 338 5.80 4.56 14.03
CA GLY A 338 5.19 4.81 12.73
C GLY A 338 3.73 4.38 12.70
N VAL A 339 2.94 4.98 11.79
CA VAL A 339 1.55 4.61 11.53
C VAL A 339 1.41 4.04 10.12
N ALA A 340 0.84 2.84 10.00
CA ALA A 340 0.45 2.27 8.71
C ALA A 340 -1.00 2.66 8.40
N LEU A 341 -1.23 3.08 7.15
CA LEU A 341 -2.52 3.49 6.60
C LEU A 341 -2.78 2.66 5.35
N GLU A 342 -3.33 1.46 5.56
CA GLU A 342 -3.43 0.42 4.55
C GLU A 342 -4.82 0.43 3.91
N CYS A 343 -4.93 1.02 2.71
CA CYS A 343 -6.16 0.92 1.94
C CYS A 343 -6.30 -0.50 1.37
N GLN A 344 -7.43 -1.17 1.66
CA GLN A 344 -7.62 -2.58 1.37
C GLN A 344 -9.11 -2.95 1.31
N ALA A 345 -9.43 -4.16 0.85
CA ALA A 345 -10.74 -4.75 1.09
C ALA A 345 -10.95 -4.96 2.59
N LEU A 346 -12.20 -5.04 3.01
CA LEU A 346 -12.53 -5.23 4.42
C LEU A 346 -11.96 -6.57 4.93
N PRO A 347 -11.31 -6.60 6.11
CA PRO A 347 -10.73 -7.82 6.66
C PRO A 347 -11.75 -8.95 6.79
N ASP A 348 -11.31 -10.19 6.58
CA ASP A 348 -12.16 -11.39 6.62
C ASP A 348 -13.38 -11.38 5.67
N ALA A 349 -13.34 -10.55 4.62
CA ALA A 349 -14.46 -10.39 3.68
C ALA A 349 -14.97 -11.71 3.05
N PRO A 350 -14.13 -12.73 2.76
CA PRO A 350 -14.65 -14.01 2.25
C PRO A 350 -15.64 -14.69 3.19
N ASN A 351 -15.59 -14.38 4.50
CA ASN A 351 -16.47 -14.93 5.54
C ASN A 351 -17.58 -13.96 6.00
N LYS A 352 -17.70 -12.81 5.37
CA LYS A 352 -18.65 -11.75 5.75
C LYS A 352 -19.55 -11.39 4.56
N PRO A 353 -20.74 -11.99 4.43
CA PRO A 353 -21.59 -11.82 3.25
C PRO A 353 -22.11 -10.39 3.05
N ASN A 354 -22.05 -9.55 4.07
CA ASN A 354 -22.39 -8.13 4.03
C ASN A 354 -21.26 -7.21 3.58
N PHE A 355 -20.04 -7.77 3.37
CA PHE A 355 -18.89 -7.01 2.87
C PHE A 355 -18.79 -7.12 1.32
N PRO A 356 -18.14 -6.14 0.68
CA PRO A 356 -17.82 -6.27 -0.75
C PRO A 356 -17.01 -7.54 -1.03
N SER A 357 -17.35 -8.19 -2.15
CA SER A 357 -16.72 -9.46 -2.55
C SER A 357 -15.24 -9.27 -2.88
N THR A 358 -14.41 -10.20 -2.41
CA THR A 358 -12.98 -10.30 -2.73
C THR A 358 -12.66 -11.49 -3.64
N PHE A 359 -13.69 -12.16 -4.16
CA PHE A 359 -13.51 -13.23 -5.13
C PHE A 359 -13.10 -12.66 -6.49
N LEU A 360 -12.07 -13.27 -7.08
CA LEU A 360 -11.60 -13.01 -8.43
C LEU A 360 -11.80 -14.28 -9.25
N ARG A 361 -12.60 -14.21 -10.32
CA ARG A 361 -12.85 -15.33 -11.22
C ARG A 361 -11.89 -15.34 -12.40
N SER A 362 -11.73 -16.50 -13.03
CA SER A 362 -10.99 -16.59 -14.29
C SER A 362 -11.59 -15.65 -15.33
N GLY A 363 -10.73 -14.88 -16.02
CA GLY A 363 -11.14 -13.89 -17.02
C GLY A 363 -11.49 -12.50 -16.44
N GLU A 364 -11.58 -12.35 -15.14
CA GLU A 364 -11.71 -11.04 -14.47
C GLU A 364 -10.34 -10.43 -14.15
N GLU A 365 -10.27 -9.10 -14.11
CA GLU A 365 -9.12 -8.35 -13.62
C GLU A 365 -9.39 -7.84 -12.20
N TYR A 366 -8.49 -8.14 -11.25
CA TYR A 366 -8.38 -7.36 -10.02
C TYR A 366 -7.61 -6.08 -10.35
N SER A 367 -8.16 -4.92 -10.04
CA SER A 367 -7.52 -3.63 -10.31
C SER A 367 -7.87 -2.64 -9.21
N GLU A 368 -6.88 -2.28 -8.38
CA GLU A 368 -7.03 -1.34 -7.29
C GLU A 368 -5.89 -0.32 -7.28
N THR A 369 -6.16 0.86 -6.75
CA THR A 369 -5.20 1.97 -6.74
C THR A 369 -5.14 2.62 -5.37
N ILE A 370 -3.91 2.94 -4.93
CA ILE A 370 -3.61 3.81 -3.78
C ILE A 370 -2.74 4.96 -4.29
N ILE A 371 -3.04 6.18 -3.87
CA ILE A 371 -2.21 7.36 -4.16
C ILE A 371 -1.79 8.00 -2.84
N PHE A 372 -0.48 8.17 -2.65
CA PHE A 372 0.09 9.00 -1.60
C PHE A 372 0.45 10.35 -2.20
N LYS A 373 -0.29 11.40 -1.82
CA LYS A 373 -0.05 12.78 -2.27
C LYS A 373 0.62 13.58 -1.16
N PHE A 374 1.84 14.03 -1.43
CA PHE A 374 2.67 14.77 -0.48
C PHE A 374 2.51 16.27 -0.66
N SER A 375 2.39 17.00 0.46
CA SER A 375 2.27 18.45 0.46
C SER A 375 2.79 19.05 1.76
N ILE A 376 2.89 20.37 1.80
CA ILE A 376 3.15 21.16 3.00
C ILE A 376 1.84 21.81 3.46
N LEU A 377 1.65 21.93 4.80
CA LEU A 377 0.54 22.63 5.45
C LEU A 377 0.60 24.13 5.22
#